data_bf3b1fede48f368c2c36308eed14af6f
#
_entry.id   bf3b1fede48f368c2c36308eed14af6f
#
_cell.length_a   1.000
_cell.length_b   1.000
_cell.length_c   1.000
_cell.angle_alpha   90.00
_cell.angle_beta   90.00
_cell.angle_gamma   90.00
#
_symmetry.space_group_name_H-M   'P 1'
#
loop_
_entity.id
_entity.type
_entity.pdbx_description
1 polymer ?
#
loop_
_entity_poly.entity_id
_entity_poly.type
_entity_poly.pdbx_seq_one_letter_code
_entity_poly.pdbx_strand_id
1 'polypeptide(L)'
;MQPHLLPCLTFTGVEGIISTQSRLDLSKFIGRSVLPNTNRVYCKFWSQWVEFLKSEAGEEDPFLRRSDEEEKSSLVGIMMLRKHEQDLRGKKATAFTAGIRMRFSQQGFPTSFLESAVIASTRTTCKPKPEELREKRDRGTASTVKLPVCEEILTEMRVRMWDGRGWVGPDMRARMVYLGCMWGFEMGARVSEYTTPEPGAVDHCVRLDDLIFVVVSASVTRSLFGSQLVESGVAKSETGRLSIVECRAQSVTAKGKELVKPKIIGRRSVEETQFLEDLVDFVTHSRATGKEELFSFRQDDGRRVKLRSRTVRDELKDTCKRHGLDPDYFSSHSLRKGAITQMRSLGASEDDRRDRGNYVPNSQVMNNTYDYGTGLGPLGSNRLTGGYKPTVEDLKRLIPPTREPQK
;
A
#
# COMPACT_ATOMS: atom_id res chain seq x y z
N MET A 1 -13.99 -14.37 -21.04
CA MET A 1 -14.75 -14.12 -19.80
C MET A 1 -15.36 -12.73 -19.90
N GLN A 2 -16.65 -12.65 -20.06
CA GLN A 2 -17.37 -11.37 -20.15
C GLN A 2 -17.32 -10.67 -18.78
N PRO A 3 -17.14 -9.34 -18.74
CA PRO A 3 -17.25 -8.60 -17.48
C PRO A 3 -18.71 -8.70 -17.03
N HIS A 4 -18.93 -9.17 -15.81
CA HIS A 4 -20.23 -9.14 -15.17
C HIS A 4 -20.74 -7.70 -15.17
N LEU A 5 -21.71 -7.44 -16.05
CA LEU A 5 -22.47 -6.22 -16.11
C LEU A 5 -23.11 -5.99 -14.73
N LEU A 6 -22.77 -4.89 -14.11
CA LEU A 6 -23.49 -4.37 -12.94
C LEU A 6 -24.97 -4.30 -13.29
N PRO A 7 -25.88 -4.70 -12.39
CA PRO A 7 -27.31 -4.58 -12.64
C PRO A 7 -27.62 -3.13 -13.03
N CYS A 8 -28.37 -2.98 -14.12
CA CYS A 8 -28.75 -1.72 -14.74
C CYS A 8 -29.17 -0.69 -13.70
N LEU A 9 -28.43 0.42 -13.67
CA LEU A 9 -28.85 1.64 -13.00
C LEU A 9 -30.02 2.23 -13.77
N THR A 10 -31.26 1.91 -13.38
CA THR A 10 -32.45 2.58 -13.92
C THR A 10 -32.56 3.94 -13.22
N PHE A 11 -32.25 4.99 -13.96
CA PHE A 11 -32.53 6.37 -13.56
C PHE A 11 -34.04 6.61 -13.74
N THR A 12 -34.84 6.33 -12.72
CA THR A 12 -36.25 6.72 -12.68
C THR A 12 -36.34 8.06 -11.94
N GLY A 13 -36.72 9.11 -12.67
CA GLY A 13 -37.02 10.41 -12.02
C GLY A 13 -36.67 11.67 -12.83
N VAL A 14 -35.92 11.57 -13.93
CA VAL A 14 -35.61 12.72 -14.78
C VAL A 14 -35.89 12.33 -16.25
N GLU A 15 -37.10 11.91 -16.48
CA GLU A 15 -37.53 11.65 -17.85
C GLU A 15 -37.72 12.99 -18.56
N GLY A 16 -36.95 13.21 -19.61
CA GLY A 16 -37.13 14.30 -20.58
C GLY A 16 -35.99 15.31 -20.71
N ILE A 17 -35.02 15.40 -19.74
CA ILE A 17 -34.02 16.46 -19.76
C ILE A 17 -32.63 15.99 -20.21
N ILE A 18 -32.29 14.71 -20.01
CA ILE A 18 -30.95 14.19 -20.31
C ILE A 18 -31.08 12.93 -21.19
N SER A 19 -30.32 12.85 -22.26
CA SER A 19 -30.32 11.68 -23.15
C SER A 19 -29.84 10.41 -22.41
N THR A 20 -30.32 9.26 -22.82
CA THR A 20 -29.91 7.94 -22.29
C THR A 20 -28.39 7.78 -22.40
N GLN A 21 -27.75 8.29 -23.45
CA GLN A 21 -26.30 8.24 -23.62
C GLN A 21 -25.58 9.12 -22.60
N SER A 22 -26.05 10.32 -22.35
CA SER A 22 -25.47 11.23 -21.35
C SER A 22 -25.58 10.66 -19.92
N ARG A 23 -26.68 9.93 -19.63
CA ARG A 23 -26.85 9.20 -18.35
C ARG A 23 -25.85 8.04 -18.21
N LEU A 24 -25.64 7.27 -19.28
CA LEU A 24 -24.65 6.20 -19.32
C LEU A 24 -23.23 6.74 -19.15
N ASP A 25 -22.91 7.87 -19.78
CA ASP A 25 -21.60 8.49 -19.68
C ASP A 25 -21.35 9.09 -18.30
N LEU A 26 -22.35 9.72 -17.69
CA LEU A 26 -22.31 10.20 -16.32
C LEU A 26 -22.12 9.05 -15.32
N SER A 27 -22.86 7.94 -15.49
CA SER A 27 -22.72 6.77 -14.62
C SER A 27 -21.34 6.12 -14.75
N LYS A 28 -20.77 6.06 -15.96
CA LYS A 28 -19.40 5.62 -16.21
C LYS A 28 -18.38 6.56 -15.58
N PHE A 29 -18.60 7.88 -15.70
CA PHE A 29 -17.72 8.88 -15.09
C PHE A 29 -17.73 8.80 -13.57
N ILE A 30 -18.91 8.72 -12.94
CA ILE A 30 -19.05 8.56 -11.49
C ILE A 30 -18.47 7.22 -11.04
N GLY A 31 -18.67 6.14 -11.78
CA GLY A 31 -18.07 4.82 -11.50
C GLY A 31 -16.56 4.81 -11.59
N ARG A 32 -15.95 5.67 -12.41
CA ARG A 32 -14.48 5.84 -12.51
C ARG A 32 -13.91 6.72 -11.41
N SER A 33 -14.71 7.52 -10.72
CA SER A 33 -14.26 8.41 -9.64
C SER A 33 -13.83 7.66 -8.38
N VAL A 34 -14.20 6.39 -8.24
CA VAL A 34 -13.89 5.55 -7.08
C VAL A 34 -12.99 4.38 -7.49
N LEU A 35 -11.89 4.21 -6.76
CA LEU A 35 -10.97 3.10 -7.02
C LEU A 35 -11.69 1.73 -6.94
N PRO A 36 -11.35 0.75 -7.81
CA PRO A 36 -12.02 -0.54 -7.87
C PRO A 36 -12.13 -1.26 -6.53
N ASN A 37 -11.08 -1.24 -5.71
CA ASN A 37 -11.11 -1.85 -4.38
C ASN A 37 -12.06 -1.12 -3.42
N THR A 38 -12.11 0.21 -3.48
CA THR A 38 -13.05 1.01 -2.70
C THR A 38 -14.47 0.73 -3.15
N ASN A 39 -14.71 0.64 -4.46
CA ASN A 39 -16.02 0.30 -5.00
C ASN A 39 -16.47 -1.11 -4.57
N ARG A 40 -15.58 -2.11 -4.55
CA ARG A 40 -15.90 -3.46 -4.05
C ARG A 40 -16.38 -3.42 -2.58
N VAL A 41 -15.70 -2.65 -1.74
CA VAL A 41 -16.09 -2.47 -0.33
C VAL A 41 -17.46 -1.78 -0.24
N TYR A 42 -17.68 -0.74 -1.02
CA TYR A 42 -18.95 -0.01 -1.04
C TYR A 42 -20.10 -0.86 -1.58
N CYS A 43 -19.87 -1.68 -2.61
CA CYS A 43 -20.85 -2.65 -3.10
C CYS A 43 -21.25 -3.66 -2.02
N LYS A 44 -20.28 -4.18 -1.26
CA LYS A 44 -20.55 -5.09 -0.14
C LYS A 44 -21.43 -4.42 0.92
N PHE A 45 -21.10 -3.20 1.31
CA PHE A 45 -21.93 -2.46 2.29
C PHE A 45 -23.31 -2.12 1.75
N TRP A 46 -23.41 -1.80 0.46
CA TRP A 46 -24.69 -1.58 -0.19
C TRP A 46 -25.56 -2.85 -0.19
N SER A 47 -25.01 -4.00 -0.53
CA SER A 47 -25.75 -5.26 -0.48
C SER A 47 -26.27 -5.57 0.93
N GLN A 48 -25.44 -5.33 1.94
CA GLN A 48 -25.84 -5.49 3.34
C GLN A 48 -26.93 -4.50 3.76
N TRP A 49 -26.91 -3.28 3.24
CA TRP A 49 -27.95 -2.28 3.45
C TRP A 49 -29.29 -2.72 2.86
N VAL A 50 -29.29 -3.16 1.62
CA VAL A 50 -30.48 -3.68 0.94
C VAL A 50 -31.08 -4.88 1.67
N GLU A 51 -30.21 -5.79 2.10
CA GLU A 51 -30.62 -6.97 2.88
C GLU A 51 -31.27 -6.57 4.22
N PHE A 52 -30.65 -5.66 4.96
CA PHE A 52 -31.18 -5.13 6.23
C PHE A 52 -32.56 -4.49 6.05
N LEU A 53 -32.73 -3.65 5.04
CA LEU A 53 -34.02 -3.01 4.78
C LEU A 53 -35.11 -4.04 4.53
N LYS A 54 -34.85 -5.04 3.69
CA LYS A 54 -35.82 -6.10 3.38
C LYS A 54 -36.15 -6.99 4.57
N SER A 55 -35.13 -7.43 5.29
CA SER A 55 -35.31 -8.44 6.34
C SER A 55 -35.77 -7.87 7.68
N GLU A 56 -35.40 -6.64 8.00
CA GLU A 56 -35.61 -6.09 9.33
C GLU A 56 -36.48 -4.84 9.37
N ALA A 57 -36.46 -4.03 8.32
CA ALA A 57 -37.31 -2.84 8.23
C ALA A 57 -38.57 -3.04 7.38
N GLY A 58 -38.68 -4.16 6.66
CA GLY A 58 -39.81 -4.43 5.77
C GLY A 58 -39.85 -3.51 4.53
N GLU A 59 -38.73 -2.85 4.22
CA GLU A 59 -38.62 -1.88 3.13
C GLU A 59 -38.02 -2.51 1.87
N GLU A 60 -38.77 -2.43 0.77
CA GLU A 60 -38.31 -2.92 -0.54
C GLU A 60 -37.50 -1.86 -1.32
N ASP A 61 -37.76 -0.57 -1.07
CA ASP A 61 -37.03 0.51 -1.73
C ASP A 61 -35.70 0.82 -1.02
N PRO A 62 -34.56 0.46 -1.61
CA PRO A 62 -33.27 0.67 -0.98
C PRO A 62 -32.87 2.14 -0.85
N PHE A 63 -33.58 3.05 -1.49
CA PHE A 63 -33.37 4.49 -1.44
C PHE A 63 -34.33 5.21 -0.51
N LEU A 64 -35.28 4.49 0.08
CA LEU A 64 -36.23 5.03 1.04
C LEU A 64 -36.91 6.33 0.53
N ARG A 65 -37.41 6.29 -0.72
CA ARG A 65 -37.96 7.49 -1.38
C ARG A 65 -39.19 8.07 -0.67
N ARG A 66 -39.90 7.24 0.08
CA ARG A 66 -41.10 7.62 0.83
C ARG A 66 -40.80 8.08 2.25
N SER A 67 -39.59 7.80 2.76
CA SER A 67 -39.17 8.15 4.10
C SER A 67 -38.58 9.55 4.16
N ASP A 68 -38.78 10.23 5.27
CA ASP A 68 -38.13 11.51 5.54
C ASP A 68 -36.64 11.34 5.94
N GLU A 69 -35.95 12.45 6.17
CA GLU A 69 -34.50 12.45 6.48
C GLU A 69 -34.21 11.87 7.87
N GLU A 70 -35.13 12.03 8.84
CA GLU A 70 -35.00 11.50 10.20
C GLU A 70 -35.14 9.97 10.21
N GLU A 71 -36.13 9.45 9.51
CA GLU A 71 -36.34 8.02 9.34
C GLU A 71 -35.14 7.36 8.64
N LYS A 72 -34.66 7.95 7.53
CA LYS A 72 -33.46 7.48 6.82
C LYS A 72 -32.24 7.42 7.73
N SER A 73 -31.99 8.50 8.50
CA SER A 73 -30.85 8.54 9.41
C SER A 73 -30.99 7.54 10.57
N SER A 74 -32.20 7.34 11.07
CA SER A 74 -32.49 6.36 12.11
C SER A 74 -32.22 4.94 11.64
N LEU A 75 -32.69 4.56 10.45
CA LEU A 75 -32.46 3.23 9.87
C LEU A 75 -30.97 2.96 9.61
N VAL A 76 -30.23 3.93 9.09
CA VAL A 76 -28.77 3.81 8.93
C VAL A 76 -28.09 3.66 10.29
N GLY A 77 -28.51 4.45 11.29
CA GLY A 77 -27.99 4.37 12.65
C GLY A 77 -28.22 3.01 13.29
N ILE A 78 -29.43 2.46 13.19
CA ILE A 78 -29.79 1.11 13.70
C ILE A 78 -28.92 0.04 13.05
N MET A 79 -28.81 0.07 11.72
CA MET A 79 -27.97 -0.89 11.02
C MET A 79 -26.50 -0.79 11.47
N MET A 80 -25.97 0.43 11.63
CA MET A 80 -24.60 0.63 12.11
C MET A 80 -24.40 0.03 13.50
N LEU A 81 -25.32 0.21 14.41
CA LEU A 81 -25.26 -0.33 15.77
C LEU A 81 -25.31 -1.86 15.76
N ARG A 82 -26.23 -2.46 15.03
CA ARG A 82 -26.30 -3.92 14.88
C ARG A 82 -25.03 -4.53 14.25
N LYS A 83 -24.50 -3.88 13.22
CA LYS A 83 -23.24 -4.32 12.62
C LYS A 83 -22.02 -4.02 13.47
N HIS A 84 -22.09 -3.07 14.40
CA HIS A 84 -21.03 -2.82 15.38
C HIS A 84 -20.80 -4.06 16.27
N GLU A 85 -21.84 -4.72 16.70
CA GLU A 85 -21.75 -5.98 17.42
C GLU A 85 -21.09 -7.08 16.58
N GLN A 86 -21.24 -7.01 15.24
CA GLN A 86 -20.65 -7.92 14.26
C GLN A 86 -19.33 -7.44 13.64
N ASP A 87 -18.61 -6.46 14.24
CA ASP A 87 -17.32 -5.93 13.79
C ASP A 87 -17.35 -4.70 12.83
N LEU A 88 -18.46 -3.95 12.75
CA LEU A 88 -18.47 -2.65 12.06
C LEU A 88 -17.89 -1.55 12.96
N ARG A 89 -16.54 -1.47 13.04
CA ARG A 89 -15.85 -0.55 13.96
C ARG A 89 -14.98 0.46 13.23
N GLY A 90 -14.85 1.64 13.79
CA GLY A 90 -13.91 2.68 13.35
C GLY A 90 -13.96 2.99 11.86
N LYS A 91 -12.89 2.70 11.13
CA LYS A 91 -12.79 2.96 9.69
C LYS A 91 -13.84 2.22 8.84
N LYS A 92 -14.32 1.06 9.29
CA LYS A 92 -15.38 0.32 8.58
C LYS A 92 -16.72 1.04 8.67
N ALA A 93 -17.05 1.65 9.81
CA ALA A 93 -18.25 2.46 9.97
C ALA A 93 -18.25 3.69 9.05
N THR A 94 -17.10 4.36 8.93
CA THR A 94 -16.93 5.46 7.98
C THR A 94 -17.08 5.00 6.53
N ALA A 95 -16.48 3.85 6.18
CA ALA A 95 -16.59 3.29 4.83
C ALA A 95 -18.02 2.83 4.49
N PHE A 96 -18.78 2.34 5.48
CA PHE A 96 -20.19 1.97 5.33
C PHE A 96 -21.04 3.19 4.94
N THR A 97 -20.98 4.27 5.72
CA THR A 97 -21.73 5.49 5.40
C THR A 97 -21.28 6.14 4.09
N ALA A 98 -20.00 6.07 3.74
CA ALA A 98 -19.50 6.52 2.45
C ALA A 98 -20.03 5.67 1.28
N GLY A 99 -20.20 4.38 1.48
CA GLY A 99 -20.81 3.48 0.49
C GLY A 99 -22.28 3.80 0.23
N ILE A 100 -23.06 4.03 1.29
CA ILE A 100 -24.45 4.49 1.15
C ILE A 100 -24.49 5.85 0.45
N ARG A 101 -23.72 6.83 0.91
CA ARG A 101 -23.63 8.15 0.29
C ARG A 101 -23.38 8.05 -1.21
N MET A 102 -22.39 7.26 -1.60
CA MET A 102 -22.06 7.08 -3.01
C MET A 102 -23.27 6.57 -3.82
N ARG A 103 -23.99 5.57 -3.30
CA ARG A 103 -25.14 5.00 -4.02
C ARG A 103 -26.30 5.96 -4.15
N PHE A 104 -26.64 6.67 -3.08
CA PHE A 104 -27.67 7.72 -3.13
C PHE A 104 -27.28 8.82 -4.12
N SER A 105 -26.04 9.34 -4.05
CA SER A 105 -25.56 10.36 -4.99
C SER A 105 -25.54 9.90 -6.45
N GLN A 106 -25.22 8.62 -6.72
CA GLN A 106 -25.24 8.06 -8.06
C GLN A 106 -26.64 8.04 -8.67
N GLN A 107 -27.67 7.99 -7.86
CA GLN A 107 -29.07 8.03 -8.27
C GLN A 107 -29.70 9.43 -8.16
N GLY A 108 -28.89 10.44 -7.80
CA GLY A 108 -29.36 11.82 -7.66
C GLY A 108 -30.17 12.09 -6.39
N PHE A 109 -30.16 11.18 -5.41
CA PHE A 109 -30.86 11.37 -4.14
C PHE A 109 -30.03 12.20 -3.15
N PRO A 110 -30.70 13.03 -2.32
CA PRO A 110 -30.03 13.77 -1.25
C PRO A 110 -29.33 12.84 -0.26
N THR A 111 -28.25 13.32 0.33
CA THR A 111 -27.44 12.55 1.31
C THR A 111 -27.29 13.28 2.64
N SER A 112 -28.04 14.36 2.86
CA SER A 112 -28.07 15.19 4.05
C SER A 112 -28.35 14.39 5.33
N PHE A 113 -29.21 13.37 5.26
CA PHE A 113 -29.50 12.49 6.38
C PHE A 113 -28.25 11.77 6.95
N LEU A 114 -27.19 11.59 6.16
CA LEU A 114 -25.93 11.00 6.62
C LEU A 114 -25.07 11.97 7.45
N GLU A 115 -25.45 13.24 7.52
CA GLU A 115 -24.81 14.28 8.31
C GLU A 115 -25.56 14.60 9.60
N SER A 116 -26.66 13.90 9.86
CA SER A 116 -27.48 14.06 11.05
C SER A 116 -26.71 13.77 12.36
N ALA A 117 -27.21 14.32 13.45
CA ALA A 117 -26.69 14.06 14.81
C ALA A 117 -26.74 12.55 15.18
N VAL A 118 -27.76 11.84 14.71
CA VAL A 118 -27.89 10.39 14.90
C VAL A 118 -26.71 9.64 14.31
N ILE A 119 -26.37 9.93 13.07
CA ILE A 119 -25.23 9.29 12.38
C ILE A 119 -23.90 9.70 13.02
N ALA A 120 -23.72 10.95 13.39
CA ALA A 120 -22.53 11.44 14.07
C ALA A 120 -22.31 10.74 15.43
N SER A 121 -23.37 10.63 16.22
CA SER A 121 -23.37 9.93 17.50
C SER A 121 -23.07 8.43 17.31
N THR A 122 -23.76 7.77 16.38
CA THR A 122 -23.55 6.36 16.08
C THR A 122 -22.12 6.08 15.61
N ARG A 123 -21.53 6.93 14.76
CA ARG A 123 -20.11 6.80 14.37
C ARG A 123 -19.17 6.92 15.56
N THR A 124 -19.50 7.76 16.52
CA THR A 124 -18.72 7.90 17.76
C THR A 124 -18.81 6.66 18.61
N THR A 125 -20.00 6.09 18.78
CA THR A 125 -20.22 4.81 19.47
C THR A 125 -19.48 3.66 18.78
N CYS A 126 -19.42 3.65 17.44
CA CYS A 126 -18.68 2.64 16.68
C CYS A 126 -17.15 2.80 16.74
N LYS A 127 -16.61 3.84 17.39
CA LYS A 127 -15.17 3.92 17.66
C LYS A 127 -14.80 2.92 18.74
N PRO A 128 -13.67 2.18 18.57
CA PRO A 128 -13.22 1.30 19.64
C PRO A 128 -12.87 2.14 20.87
N LYS A 129 -13.35 1.73 22.03
CA LYS A 129 -13.01 2.41 23.28
C LYS A 129 -11.53 2.22 23.63
N PRO A 130 -10.89 3.19 24.31
CA PRO A 130 -9.50 3.07 24.71
C PRO A 130 -9.19 1.77 25.48
N GLU A 131 -10.11 1.35 26.34
CA GLU A 131 -10.00 0.10 27.11
C GLU A 131 -10.03 -1.13 26.19
N GLU A 132 -10.94 -1.18 25.22
CA GLU A 132 -11.01 -2.27 24.24
C GLU A 132 -9.73 -2.33 23.38
N LEU A 133 -9.13 -1.18 23.05
CA LEU A 133 -7.86 -1.12 22.35
C LEU A 133 -6.71 -1.64 23.23
N ARG A 134 -6.74 -1.34 24.53
CA ARG A 134 -5.78 -1.87 25.51
C ARG A 134 -5.96 -3.38 25.67
N GLU A 135 -7.19 -3.86 25.93
CA GLU A 135 -7.47 -5.29 26.03
C GLU A 135 -7.13 -6.08 24.76
N LYS A 136 -7.43 -5.53 23.57
CA LYS A 136 -7.03 -6.15 22.30
C LYS A 136 -5.52 -6.18 22.13
N ARG A 137 -4.83 -5.16 22.62
CA ARG A 137 -3.36 -5.12 22.66
C ARG A 137 -2.84 -6.20 23.61
N ASP A 138 -3.43 -6.29 24.80
CA ASP A 138 -3.04 -7.25 25.83
C ASP A 138 -3.35 -8.70 25.44
N ARG A 139 -4.38 -8.92 24.64
CA ARG A 139 -4.74 -10.26 24.08
C ARG A 139 -4.00 -10.60 22.79
N GLY A 140 -3.12 -9.73 22.28
CA GLY A 140 -2.45 -9.92 20.98
C GLY A 140 -3.38 -9.88 19.76
N THR A 141 -4.67 -9.59 19.96
CA THR A 141 -5.71 -9.55 18.91
C THR A 141 -5.92 -8.13 18.37
N ALA A 142 -5.33 -7.11 18.98
CA ALA A 142 -5.31 -5.78 18.39
C ALA A 142 -4.63 -5.86 17.02
N SER A 143 -5.15 -5.12 16.04
CA SER A 143 -4.37 -4.79 14.84
C SER A 143 -3.07 -4.16 15.31
N THR A 144 -2.04 -5.00 15.46
CA THR A 144 -0.75 -4.61 16.00
C THR A 144 -0.24 -3.45 15.18
N VAL A 145 0.14 -2.38 15.86
CA VAL A 145 0.81 -1.26 15.22
C VAL A 145 2.04 -1.82 14.51
N LYS A 146 2.05 -1.80 13.18
CA LYS A 146 3.16 -2.39 12.45
C LYS A 146 4.45 -1.65 12.75
N LEU A 147 5.48 -2.38 13.17
CA LEU A 147 6.81 -1.84 13.46
C LEU A 147 7.59 -1.55 12.16
N PRO A 148 8.56 -0.63 12.19
CA PRO A 148 9.47 -0.42 11.08
C PRO A 148 10.37 -1.65 10.89
N VAL A 149 10.84 -1.88 9.66
CA VAL A 149 11.96 -2.79 9.38
C VAL A 149 13.26 -2.03 9.60
N CYS A 150 14.29 -2.70 10.09
CA CYS A 150 15.66 -2.17 10.18
C CYS A 150 16.58 -2.81 9.14
N GLU A 151 17.73 -2.20 8.90
CA GLU A 151 18.71 -2.69 7.92
C GLU A 151 19.23 -4.09 8.20
N GLU A 152 19.40 -4.48 9.47
CA GLU A 152 19.86 -5.82 9.85
C GLU A 152 18.96 -6.93 9.29
N ILE A 153 17.63 -6.71 9.28
CA ILE A 153 16.67 -7.64 8.69
C ILE A 153 16.88 -7.75 7.18
N LEU A 154 17.15 -6.65 6.51
CA LEU A 154 17.37 -6.62 5.07
C LEU A 154 18.73 -7.21 4.68
N THR A 155 19.74 -7.01 5.52
CA THR A 155 21.07 -7.62 5.37
C THR A 155 20.99 -9.15 5.46
N GLU A 156 20.26 -9.69 6.45
CA GLU A 156 20.03 -11.14 6.52
C GLU A 156 19.26 -11.67 5.30
N MET A 157 18.25 -10.93 4.84
CA MET A 157 17.57 -11.29 3.59
C MET A 157 18.53 -11.33 2.41
N ARG A 158 19.48 -10.39 2.32
CA ARG A 158 20.49 -10.38 1.26
C ARG A 158 21.37 -11.62 1.31
N VAL A 159 21.96 -11.91 2.46
CA VAL A 159 22.81 -13.10 2.67
C VAL A 159 22.06 -14.39 2.26
N ARG A 160 20.80 -14.50 2.62
CA ARG A 160 20.01 -15.71 2.37
C ARG A 160 19.45 -15.81 0.94
N MET A 161 19.10 -14.68 0.33
CA MET A 161 18.33 -14.67 -0.92
C MET A 161 19.12 -14.17 -2.11
N TRP A 162 20.28 -13.58 -1.89
CA TRP A 162 21.11 -13.01 -2.95
C TRP A 162 22.48 -13.70 -3.04
N ASP A 163 23.22 -13.74 -1.94
CA ASP A 163 24.59 -14.18 -1.93
C ASP A 163 24.74 -15.68 -2.32
N GLY A 164 25.68 -15.98 -3.22
CA GLY A 164 25.96 -17.32 -3.66
C GLY A 164 24.89 -18.00 -4.53
N ARG A 165 23.80 -17.31 -4.88
CA ARG A 165 22.72 -17.86 -5.69
C ARG A 165 22.94 -17.67 -7.18
N GLY A 166 22.37 -18.60 -7.97
CA GLY A 166 22.36 -18.52 -9.43
C GLY A 166 21.35 -17.52 -10.01
N TRP A 167 21.27 -17.49 -11.35
CA TRP A 167 20.37 -16.61 -12.09
C TRP A 167 19.21 -17.35 -12.76
N VAL A 168 18.83 -18.50 -12.23
CA VAL A 168 17.79 -19.36 -12.79
C VAL A 168 16.76 -19.76 -11.75
N GLY A 169 15.53 -19.96 -12.20
CA GLY A 169 14.45 -20.58 -11.44
C GLY A 169 14.23 -20.05 -10.00
N PRO A 170 14.39 -20.92 -9.00
CA PRO A 170 14.14 -20.56 -7.60
C PRO A 170 15.07 -19.47 -7.06
N ASP A 171 16.33 -19.44 -7.50
CA ASP A 171 17.33 -18.45 -7.07
C ASP A 171 16.98 -17.07 -7.61
N MET A 172 16.58 -17.00 -8.89
CA MET A 172 16.11 -15.75 -9.49
C MET A 172 14.87 -15.22 -8.77
N ARG A 173 13.97 -16.12 -8.35
CA ARG A 173 12.81 -15.75 -7.55
C ARG A 173 13.20 -15.19 -6.18
N ALA A 174 14.17 -15.81 -5.50
CA ALA A 174 14.65 -15.33 -4.22
C ALA A 174 15.23 -13.92 -4.34
N ARG A 175 16.11 -13.69 -5.34
CA ARG A 175 16.68 -12.37 -5.65
C ARG A 175 15.59 -11.32 -5.91
N MET A 176 14.58 -11.67 -6.70
CA MET A 176 13.44 -10.79 -6.98
C MET A 176 12.69 -10.38 -5.71
N VAL A 177 12.48 -11.29 -4.77
CA VAL A 177 11.79 -11.02 -3.51
C VAL A 177 12.62 -10.10 -2.62
N TYR A 178 13.91 -10.39 -2.47
CA TYR A 178 14.85 -9.52 -1.75
C TYR A 178 14.84 -8.10 -2.31
N LEU A 179 15.02 -7.94 -3.61
CA LEU A 179 15.01 -6.63 -4.25
C LEU A 179 13.67 -5.90 -4.11
N GLY A 180 12.55 -6.63 -4.13
CA GLY A 180 11.24 -6.04 -3.85
C GLY A 180 11.14 -5.50 -2.41
N CYS A 181 11.73 -6.19 -1.43
CA CYS A 181 11.83 -5.70 -0.05
C CYS A 181 12.75 -4.47 0.05
N MET A 182 13.92 -4.51 -0.58
CA MET A 182 14.84 -3.37 -0.65
C MET A 182 14.19 -2.16 -1.33
N TRP A 183 13.47 -2.39 -2.44
CA TRP A 183 12.73 -1.31 -3.12
C TRP A 183 11.68 -0.66 -2.23
N GLY A 184 10.91 -1.49 -1.51
CA GLY A 184 9.91 -0.99 -0.55
C GLY A 184 10.54 -0.15 0.56
N PHE A 185 11.74 -0.51 0.98
CA PHE A 185 12.51 0.19 1.99
C PHE A 185 13.21 1.43 1.40
N GLU A 186 14.10 1.29 0.45
CA GLU A 186 14.89 2.40 -0.10
C GLU A 186 14.02 3.47 -0.75
N MET A 187 13.01 3.07 -1.50
CA MET A 187 12.10 4.00 -2.17
C MET A 187 10.96 4.48 -1.27
N GLY A 188 10.80 3.93 -0.07
CA GLY A 188 9.63 4.18 0.77
C GLY A 188 8.33 3.87 0.02
N ALA A 189 8.35 2.89 -0.91
CA ALA A 189 7.25 2.58 -1.80
C ALA A 189 6.16 1.75 -1.12
N ARG A 190 4.90 1.92 -1.54
CA ARG A 190 3.83 0.99 -1.15
C ARG A 190 3.99 -0.30 -1.95
N VAL A 191 3.71 -1.43 -1.33
CA VAL A 191 3.83 -2.73 -2.00
C VAL A 191 3.05 -2.81 -3.32
N SER A 192 1.90 -2.15 -3.40
CA SER A 192 1.11 -2.07 -4.64
C SER A 192 1.74 -1.23 -5.76
N GLU A 193 2.78 -0.46 -5.46
CA GLU A 193 3.48 0.38 -6.44
C GLU A 193 4.57 -0.41 -7.20
N TYR A 194 4.94 -1.61 -6.71
CA TYR A 194 6.00 -2.41 -7.32
C TYR A 194 5.72 -3.93 -7.39
N THR A 195 4.56 -4.36 -6.96
CA THR A 195 4.13 -5.77 -7.10
C THR A 195 2.96 -5.88 -8.06
N THR A 196 2.85 -7.02 -8.72
CA THR A 196 1.73 -7.28 -9.63
C THR A 196 0.40 -7.09 -8.91
N PRO A 197 -0.51 -6.30 -9.48
CA PRO A 197 -1.80 -6.04 -8.87
C PRO A 197 -2.65 -7.32 -8.79
N GLU A 198 -3.51 -7.39 -7.77
CA GLU A 198 -4.54 -8.41 -7.70
C GLU A 198 -5.54 -8.26 -8.87
N PRO A 199 -6.15 -9.34 -9.34
CA PRO A 199 -7.14 -9.26 -10.43
C PRO A 199 -8.22 -8.21 -10.15
N GLY A 200 -8.41 -7.29 -11.10
CA GLY A 200 -9.36 -6.19 -11.01
C GLY A 200 -8.88 -4.98 -10.18
N ALA A 201 -7.66 -4.98 -9.68
CA ALA A 201 -7.04 -3.79 -9.12
C ALA A 201 -6.45 -2.89 -10.23
N VAL A 202 -6.33 -1.60 -9.95
CA VAL A 202 -5.65 -0.67 -10.88
C VAL A 202 -4.17 -1.01 -10.91
N ASP A 203 -3.62 -1.11 -12.11
CA ASP A 203 -2.20 -1.36 -12.32
C ASP A 203 -1.41 -0.06 -12.10
N HIS A 204 -0.65 -0.03 -11.02
CA HIS A 204 0.28 1.05 -10.67
C HIS A 204 1.71 0.52 -10.50
N CYS A 205 1.95 -0.69 -10.97
CA CYS A 205 3.23 -1.36 -10.79
C CYS A 205 4.30 -0.67 -11.63
N VAL A 206 5.42 -0.37 -11.01
CA VAL A 206 6.60 0.17 -11.70
C VAL A 206 7.06 -0.81 -12.77
N ARG A 207 7.31 -0.29 -13.98
CA ARG A 207 7.78 -1.04 -15.13
C ARG A 207 9.26 -0.82 -15.32
N LEU A 208 9.89 -1.67 -16.12
CA LEU A 208 11.31 -1.57 -16.37
C LEU A 208 11.68 -0.21 -17.01
N ASP A 209 10.89 0.28 -17.96
CA ASP A 209 11.14 1.57 -18.63
C ASP A 209 10.69 2.80 -17.82
N ASP A 210 10.08 2.60 -16.64
CA ASP A 210 9.90 3.69 -15.67
C ASP A 210 11.22 4.03 -14.96
N LEU A 211 12.29 3.23 -15.17
CA LEU A 211 13.61 3.47 -14.61
C LEU A 211 14.54 4.11 -15.63
N ILE A 212 15.25 5.12 -15.18
CA ILE A 212 16.34 5.77 -15.91
C ILE A 212 17.63 5.55 -15.12
N PHE A 213 18.57 4.86 -15.71
CA PHE A 213 19.90 4.63 -15.15
C PHE A 213 20.88 5.66 -15.71
N VAL A 214 21.58 6.35 -14.83
CA VAL A 214 22.67 7.26 -15.21
C VAL A 214 23.97 6.50 -15.17
N VAL A 215 24.57 6.34 -16.34
CA VAL A 215 25.81 5.61 -16.54
C VAL A 215 26.92 6.61 -16.86
N VAL A 216 27.99 6.54 -16.08
CA VAL A 216 29.18 7.39 -16.30
C VAL A 216 30.33 6.52 -16.79
N SER A 217 30.91 6.91 -17.92
CA SER A 217 32.18 6.39 -18.40
C SER A 217 33.26 7.48 -18.33
N ALA A 218 34.50 7.14 -18.59
CA ALA A 218 35.63 8.09 -18.48
C ALA A 218 35.43 9.42 -19.26
N SER A 219 34.58 9.42 -20.28
CA SER A 219 34.40 10.58 -21.17
C SER A 219 32.93 10.98 -21.39
N VAL A 220 31.97 10.17 -20.99
CA VAL A 220 30.55 10.41 -21.32
C VAL A 220 29.62 9.99 -20.19
N THR A 221 28.68 10.86 -19.90
CA THR A 221 27.51 10.52 -19.07
C THR A 221 26.31 10.23 -19.96
N ARG A 222 25.65 9.08 -19.77
CA ARG A 222 24.48 8.66 -20.53
C ARG A 222 23.34 8.32 -19.59
N SER A 223 22.11 8.58 -20.06
CA SER A 223 20.89 8.13 -19.41
C SER A 223 20.27 7.01 -20.25
N LEU A 224 20.05 5.85 -19.64
CA LEU A 224 19.48 4.67 -20.29
C LEU A 224 18.17 4.28 -19.61
N PHE A 225 17.13 4.01 -20.38
CA PHE A 225 15.95 3.33 -19.85
C PHE A 225 16.29 1.88 -19.46
N GLY A 226 15.48 1.28 -18.59
CA GLY A 226 15.75 -0.08 -18.14
C GLY A 226 15.94 -1.10 -19.26
N SER A 227 15.11 -1.06 -20.31
CA SER A 227 15.26 -1.92 -21.50
C SER A 227 16.56 -1.65 -22.26
N GLN A 228 16.95 -0.40 -22.42
CA GLN A 228 18.20 -0.02 -23.06
C GLN A 228 19.42 -0.48 -22.25
N LEU A 229 19.32 -0.49 -20.92
CA LEU A 229 20.35 -1.03 -20.06
C LEU A 229 20.55 -2.54 -20.34
N VAL A 230 19.44 -3.29 -20.44
CA VAL A 230 19.49 -4.73 -20.78
C VAL A 230 20.13 -4.96 -22.15
N GLU A 231 19.74 -4.20 -23.16
CA GLU A 231 20.24 -4.31 -24.54
C GLU A 231 21.71 -3.90 -24.66
N SER A 232 22.15 -2.89 -23.91
CA SER A 232 23.49 -2.36 -23.98
C SER A 232 24.59 -3.30 -23.48
N GLY A 233 24.22 -4.34 -22.71
CA GLY A 233 25.17 -5.26 -22.08
C GLY A 233 26.09 -4.59 -21.05
N VAL A 234 25.76 -3.38 -20.60
CA VAL A 234 26.58 -2.58 -19.67
C VAL A 234 26.92 -3.34 -18.38
N ALA A 235 25.99 -4.15 -17.88
CA ALA A 235 26.23 -4.97 -16.69
C ALA A 235 27.18 -6.16 -16.93
N LYS A 236 27.43 -6.52 -18.20
CA LYS A 236 28.38 -7.57 -18.59
C LYS A 236 29.77 -7.03 -18.95
N SER A 237 29.98 -5.72 -18.88
CA SER A 237 31.28 -5.16 -19.18
C SER A 237 32.25 -5.53 -18.06
N GLU A 238 33.11 -6.50 -18.34
CA GLU A 238 34.16 -7.05 -17.49
C GLU A 238 35.20 -6.02 -17.02
N THR A 239 35.09 -4.79 -17.47
CA THR A 239 36.16 -3.82 -17.33
C THR A 239 36.06 -2.88 -16.14
N GLY A 240 34.99 -2.93 -15.34
CA GLY A 240 34.83 -2.04 -14.18
C GLY A 240 34.83 -0.53 -14.51
N ARG A 241 34.76 -0.17 -15.78
CA ARG A 241 34.91 1.21 -16.30
C ARG A 241 33.58 1.93 -16.50
N LEU A 242 32.49 1.22 -16.48
CA LEU A 242 31.15 1.81 -16.54
C LEU A 242 30.56 1.79 -15.13
N SER A 243 30.41 2.94 -14.52
CA SER A 243 29.74 3.06 -13.23
C SER A 243 28.34 3.58 -13.43
N ILE A 244 27.36 2.77 -13.06
CA ILE A 244 26.01 3.26 -12.84
C ILE A 244 26.03 4.02 -11.53
N VAL A 245 25.85 5.33 -11.61
CA VAL A 245 25.94 6.20 -10.45
C VAL A 245 24.58 6.51 -9.84
N GLU A 246 23.50 6.31 -10.60
CA GLU A 246 22.16 6.69 -10.20
C GLU A 246 21.10 5.91 -10.95
N CYS A 247 20.02 5.57 -10.27
CA CYS A 247 18.77 5.10 -10.85
C CYS A 247 17.64 6.06 -10.44
N ARG A 248 16.95 6.61 -11.42
CA ARG A 248 15.77 7.47 -11.24
C ARG A 248 14.52 6.68 -11.55
N ALA A 249 13.67 6.47 -10.55
CA ALA A 249 12.36 5.92 -10.77
C ALA A 249 11.36 7.04 -11.01
N GLN A 250 10.74 7.06 -12.17
CA GLN A 250 9.58 7.93 -12.41
C GLN A 250 8.45 7.46 -11.52
N SER A 251 7.89 8.38 -10.73
CA SER A 251 6.86 8.04 -9.79
C SER A 251 5.54 7.77 -10.52
N VAL A 252 5.13 6.51 -10.53
CA VAL A 252 3.75 6.16 -10.87
C VAL A 252 2.90 6.42 -9.64
N THR A 253 2.06 7.44 -9.68
CA THR A 253 1.21 7.76 -8.55
C THR A 253 0.06 6.77 -8.42
N ALA A 254 -0.03 6.11 -7.29
CA ALA A 254 -1.06 5.12 -6.97
C ALA A 254 -2.50 5.67 -6.94
N LYS A 255 -2.76 6.93 -7.27
CA LYS A 255 -4.08 7.56 -7.18
C LYS A 255 -4.39 8.56 -8.29
N GLY A 256 -3.75 8.46 -9.45
CA GLY A 256 -4.04 9.33 -10.59
C GLY A 256 -3.79 10.83 -10.33
N LYS A 257 -2.97 11.14 -9.32
CA LYS A 257 -2.54 12.50 -9.01
C LYS A 257 -1.18 12.76 -9.62
N GLU A 258 -0.96 14.00 -10.00
CA GLU A 258 0.22 14.50 -10.69
C GLU A 258 1.56 13.96 -10.19
N LEU A 259 2.48 13.84 -11.12
CA LEU A 259 3.85 13.37 -10.97
C LEU A 259 4.50 13.93 -9.71
N VAL A 260 4.68 13.05 -8.76
CA VAL A 260 5.60 13.29 -7.65
C VAL A 260 7.01 13.25 -8.23
N LYS A 261 7.92 14.06 -7.69
CA LYS A 261 9.33 14.08 -8.08
C LYS A 261 9.90 12.68 -8.24
N PRO A 262 10.73 12.41 -9.26
CA PRO A 262 11.36 11.11 -9.42
C PRO A 262 12.15 10.75 -8.16
N LYS A 263 12.03 9.49 -7.75
CA LYS A 263 12.81 8.96 -6.62
C LYS A 263 14.16 8.51 -7.14
N ILE A 264 15.21 8.89 -6.43
CA ILE A 264 16.58 8.65 -6.85
C ILE A 264 17.24 7.67 -5.88
N ILE A 265 17.86 6.65 -6.43
CA ILE A 265 18.83 5.78 -5.75
C ILE A 265 20.18 6.15 -6.34
N GLY A 266 21.16 6.44 -5.50
CA GLY A 266 22.50 6.80 -5.92
C GLY A 266 23.55 6.03 -5.14
N ARG A 267 24.80 6.50 -5.21
CA ARG A 267 25.92 5.95 -4.45
C ARG A 267 26.22 6.79 -3.22
N ARG A 268 25.19 7.08 -2.40
CA ARG A 268 25.32 7.95 -1.23
C ARG A 268 25.77 7.21 0.03
N SER A 269 25.49 5.90 0.10
CA SER A 269 25.95 5.00 1.16
C SER A 269 26.40 3.67 0.56
N VAL A 270 27.05 2.83 1.40
CA VAL A 270 27.45 1.48 0.98
C VAL A 270 26.21 0.64 0.64
N GLU A 271 25.19 0.72 1.47
CA GLU A 271 23.95 -0.05 1.31
C GLU A 271 23.18 0.37 0.04
N GLU A 272 23.08 1.68 -0.20
CA GLU A 272 22.43 2.21 -1.40
C GLU A 272 23.22 1.86 -2.67
N THR A 273 24.54 1.89 -2.61
CA THR A 273 25.42 1.44 -3.71
C THR A 273 25.20 -0.04 -3.99
N GLN A 274 25.21 -0.88 -2.95
CA GLN A 274 25.00 -2.30 -3.08
C GLN A 274 23.61 -2.62 -3.65
N PHE A 275 22.58 -1.93 -3.20
CA PHE A 275 21.23 -2.10 -3.74
C PHE A 275 21.14 -1.70 -5.21
N LEU A 276 21.80 -0.61 -5.62
CA LEU A 276 21.86 -0.19 -7.01
C LEU A 276 22.54 -1.24 -7.91
N GLU A 277 23.64 -1.81 -7.45
CA GLU A 277 24.36 -2.88 -8.13
C GLU A 277 23.52 -4.15 -8.24
N ASP A 278 22.93 -4.61 -7.14
CA ASP A 278 22.05 -5.76 -7.10
C ASP A 278 20.82 -5.57 -8.04
N LEU A 279 20.27 -4.35 -8.12
CA LEU A 279 19.17 -4.02 -9.01
C LEU A 279 19.56 -4.12 -10.48
N VAL A 280 20.74 -3.59 -10.85
CA VAL A 280 21.27 -3.66 -12.20
C VAL A 280 21.50 -5.11 -12.61
N ASP A 281 22.13 -5.90 -11.75
CA ASP A 281 22.36 -7.31 -11.99
C ASP A 281 21.05 -8.07 -12.20
N PHE A 282 20.04 -7.81 -11.38
CA PHE A 282 18.74 -8.42 -11.55
C PHE A 282 18.09 -8.03 -12.87
N VAL A 283 18.07 -6.75 -13.20
CA VAL A 283 17.46 -6.23 -14.43
C VAL A 283 18.06 -6.89 -15.64
N THR A 284 19.39 -6.98 -15.71
CA THR A 284 20.09 -7.58 -16.85
C THR A 284 19.86 -9.08 -17.03
N HIS A 285 19.64 -9.81 -15.94
CA HIS A 285 19.35 -11.25 -15.97
C HIS A 285 17.86 -11.58 -16.07
N SER A 286 16.97 -10.61 -15.85
CA SER A 286 15.52 -10.85 -15.80
C SER A 286 14.90 -11.22 -17.13
N ARG A 287 15.54 -10.85 -18.24
CA ARG A 287 15.00 -10.98 -19.61
C ARG A 287 13.63 -10.30 -19.76
N ALA A 288 13.31 -9.34 -18.88
CA ALA A 288 12.09 -8.57 -18.95
C ALA A 288 12.18 -7.51 -20.06
N THR A 289 11.04 -7.19 -20.66
CA THR A 289 10.92 -6.10 -21.63
C THR A 289 10.54 -4.80 -20.94
N GLY A 290 10.74 -3.65 -21.58
CA GLY A 290 10.49 -2.34 -20.99
C GLY A 290 9.07 -2.13 -20.45
N LYS A 291 8.09 -2.75 -21.08
CA LYS A 291 6.67 -2.67 -20.66
C LYS A 291 6.30 -3.64 -19.54
N GLU A 292 7.17 -4.53 -19.16
CA GLU A 292 6.92 -5.52 -18.11
C GLU A 292 7.21 -4.94 -16.71
N GLU A 293 6.57 -5.50 -15.68
CA GLU A 293 6.80 -5.08 -14.30
C GLU A 293 8.28 -5.26 -13.95
N LEU A 294 8.87 -4.28 -13.27
CA LEU A 294 10.28 -4.29 -12.86
C LEU A 294 10.67 -5.60 -12.16
N PHE A 295 9.85 -6.03 -11.19
CA PHE A 295 10.08 -7.26 -10.45
C PHE A 295 9.36 -8.44 -11.12
N SER A 296 9.85 -8.78 -12.30
CA SER A 296 9.47 -9.99 -13.03
C SER A 296 10.67 -10.55 -13.77
N PHE A 297 10.63 -11.84 -14.11
CA PHE A 297 11.65 -12.47 -14.93
C PHE A 297 11.04 -13.58 -15.79
N ARG A 298 11.69 -13.95 -16.87
CA ARG A 298 11.32 -15.08 -17.73
C ARG A 298 12.14 -16.30 -17.38
N GLN A 299 11.46 -17.42 -17.21
CA GLN A 299 12.08 -18.74 -17.09
C GLN A 299 12.52 -19.23 -18.48
N ASP A 300 13.31 -20.29 -18.50
CA ASP A 300 13.81 -20.88 -19.75
C ASP A 300 12.67 -21.45 -20.63
N ASP A 301 11.55 -21.85 -20.03
CA ASP A 301 10.32 -22.25 -20.72
C ASP A 301 9.50 -21.07 -21.28
N GLY A 302 10.01 -19.83 -21.16
CA GLY A 302 9.34 -18.59 -21.55
C GLY A 302 8.29 -18.10 -20.60
N ARG A 303 7.93 -18.86 -19.56
CA ARG A 303 6.94 -18.47 -18.57
C ARG A 303 7.44 -17.29 -17.73
N ARG A 304 6.57 -16.32 -17.55
CA ARG A 304 6.86 -15.12 -16.75
C ARG A 304 6.51 -15.33 -15.29
N VAL A 305 7.45 -15.08 -14.43
CA VAL A 305 7.27 -15.05 -12.97
C VAL A 305 7.23 -13.59 -12.51
N LYS A 306 6.28 -13.24 -11.67
CA LYS A 306 6.04 -11.88 -11.19
C LYS A 306 6.02 -11.83 -9.67
N LEU A 307 6.50 -10.74 -9.11
CA LEU A 307 6.46 -10.49 -7.67
C LEU A 307 5.03 -10.15 -7.23
N ARG A 308 4.55 -10.85 -6.21
CA ARG A 308 3.24 -10.62 -5.58
C ARG A 308 3.40 -10.00 -4.20
N SER A 309 2.46 -9.15 -3.82
CA SER A 309 2.46 -8.49 -2.50
C SER A 309 2.42 -9.47 -1.33
N ARG A 310 1.75 -10.61 -1.51
CA ARG A 310 1.74 -11.70 -0.52
C ARG A 310 3.14 -12.27 -0.30
N THR A 311 3.89 -12.52 -1.38
CA THR A 311 5.25 -13.08 -1.29
C THR A 311 6.18 -12.15 -0.49
N VAL A 312 6.14 -10.83 -0.77
CA VAL A 312 6.91 -9.83 -0.01
C VAL A 312 6.55 -9.86 1.47
N ARG A 313 5.26 -9.91 1.79
CA ARG A 313 4.80 -9.93 3.18
C ARG A 313 5.22 -11.20 3.91
N ASP A 314 5.02 -12.35 3.28
CA ASP A 314 5.23 -13.65 3.92
C ASP A 314 6.73 -13.86 4.16
N GLU A 315 7.60 -13.47 3.22
CA GLU A 315 9.05 -13.53 3.36
C GLU A 315 9.58 -12.58 4.42
N LEU A 316 9.06 -11.35 4.46
CA LEU A 316 9.42 -10.39 5.51
C LEU A 316 9.06 -10.93 6.90
N LYS A 317 7.89 -11.53 7.05
CA LYS A 317 7.45 -12.13 8.31
C LYS A 317 8.34 -13.31 8.73
N ASP A 318 8.73 -14.15 7.78
CA ASP A 318 9.63 -15.27 8.03
C ASP A 318 11.01 -14.78 8.49
N THR A 319 11.56 -13.76 7.83
CA THR A 319 12.84 -13.17 8.22
C THR A 319 12.75 -12.54 9.62
N CYS A 320 11.70 -11.78 9.92
CA CYS A 320 11.51 -11.22 11.26
C CYS A 320 11.45 -12.32 12.34
N LYS A 321 10.76 -13.44 12.05
CA LYS A 321 10.69 -14.58 12.96
C LYS A 321 12.06 -15.19 13.23
N ARG A 322 12.95 -15.26 12.22
CA ARG A 322 14.34 -15.76 12.39
C ARG A 322 15.15 -14.88 13.34
N HIS A 323 14.88 -13.59 13.37
CA HIS A 323 15.46 -12.66 14.35
C HIS A 323 14.81 -12.71 15.74
N GLY A 324 13.86 -13.64 15.97
CA GLY A 324 13.13 -13.73 17.25
C GLY A 324 12.08 -12.63 17.43
N LEU A 325 11.68 -11.98 16.35
CA LEU A 325 10.63 -10.95 16.36
C LEU A 325 9.27 -11.60 16.07
N ASP A 326 8.22 -11.14 16.77
CA ASP A 326 6.85 -11.58 16.46
C ASP A 326 6.41 -11.08 15.08
N PRO A 327 6.16 -11.99 14.10
CA PRO A 327 5.83 -11.66 12.72
C PRO A 327 4.52 -10.86 12.58
N ASP A 328 3.67 -10.84 13.61
CA ASP A 328 2.40 -10.12 13.54
C ASP A 328 2.59 -8.60 13.69
N TYR A 329 3.74 -8.15 14.15
CA TYR A 329 4.11 -6.73 14.14
C TYR A 329 4.65 -6.25 12.79
N PHE A 330 4.80 -7.13 11.79
CA PHE A 330 5.39 -6.80 10.50
C PHE A 330 4.44 -7.04 9.33
N SER A 331 4.60 -6.24 8.30
CA SER A 331 3.87 -6.34 7.03
C SER A 331 4.65 -5.59 5.95
N SER A 332 4.20 -5.64 4.70
CA SER A 332 4.80 -4.83 3.63
C SER A 332 4.82 -3.32 3.93
N HIS A 333 3.92 -2.81 4.77
CA HIS A 333 3.99 -1.43 5.27
C HIS A 333 5.16 -1.16 6.20
N SER A 334 5.73 -2.19 6.83
CA SER A 334 6.89 -2.08 7.72
C SER A 334 8.15 -1.66 6.97
N LEU A 335 8.29 -2.03 5.70
CA LEU A 335 9.37 -1.57 4.82
C LEU A 335 9.35 -0.05 4.67
N ARG A 336 8.20 0.49 4.28
CA ARG A 336 8.01 1.94 4.14
C ARG A 336 8.19 2.69 5.47
N LYS A 337 7.75 2.10 6.58
CA LYS A 337 7.99 2.65 7.91
C LYS A 337 9.48 2.69 8.23
N GLY A 338 10.20 1.62 7.93
CA GLY A 338 11.64 1.54 8.08
C GLY A 338 12.35 2.67 7.35
N ALA A 339 12.02 2.86 6.05
CA ALA A 339 12.56 3.95 5.24
C ALA A 339 12.39 5.33 5.91
N ILE A 340 11.16 5.67 6.30
CA ILE A 340 10.85 6.98 6.89
C ILE A 340 11.53 7.15 8.26
N THR A 341 11.57 6.09 9.07
CA THR A 341 12.24 6.09 10.37
C THR A 341 13.75 6.27 10.21
N GLN A 342 14.37 5.57 9.28
CA GLN A 342 15.80 5.70 8.98
C GLN A 342 16.15 7.08 8.45
N MET A 343 15.40 7.61 7.49
CA MET A 343 15.62 8.98 7.00
C MET A 343 15.57 10.00 8.12
N ARG A 344 14.64 9.85 9.06
CA ARG A 344 14.59 10.72 10.24
C ARG A 344 15.83 10.58 11.10
N SER A 345 16.26 9.35 11.38
CA SER A 345 17.45 9.10 12.20
C SER A 345 18.73 9.65 11.57
N LEU A 346 18.76 9.76 10.24
CA LEU A 346 19.84 10.39 9.47
C LEU A 346 19.69 11.91 9.34
N GLY A 347 18.69 12.52 9.99
CA GLY A 347 18.49 13.96 9.98
C GLY A 347 17.80 14.53 8.76
N ALA A 348 17.17 13.68 7.92
CA ALA A 348 16.42 14.16 6.77
C ALA A 348 15.25 15.04 7.19
N SER A 349 15.02 16.11 6.44
CA SER A 349 13.92 17.05 6.69
C SER A 349 12.55 16.35 6.57
N GLU A 350 11.51 16.99 7.13
CA GLU A 350 10.15 16.47 6.99
C GLU A 350 9.71 16.44 5.52
N ASP A 351 10.14 17.42 4.72
CA ASP A 351 9.81 17.49 3.31
C ASP A 351 10.48 16.35 2.52
N ASP A 352 11.77 16.05 2.78
CA ASP A 352 12.45 14.93 2.15
C ASP A 352 11.77 13.59 2.47
N ARG A 353 11.38 13.39 3.73
CA ARG A 353 10.65 12.20 4.16
C ARG A 353 9.26 12.11 3.53
N ARG A 354 8.60 13.27 3.37
CA ARG A 354 7.30 13.37 2.71
C ARG A 354 7.40 13.03 1.23
N ASP A 355 8.39 13.58 0.54
CA ASP A 355 8.67 13.32 -0.87
C ASP A 355 9.03 11.83 -1.07
N ARG A 356 9.92 11.27 -0.25
CA ARG A 356 10.26 9.83 -0.31
C ARG A 356 9.03 8.94 -0.13
N GLY A 357 8.15 9.29 0.79
CA GLY A 357 6.94 8.54 1.07
C GLY A 357 5.76 8.86 0.14
N ASN A 358 5.84 9.74 -0.84
CA ASN A 358 4.72 10.20 -1.66
C ASN A 358 3.51 10.60 -0.79
N TYR A 359 3.71 11.43 0.22
CA TYR A 359 2.63 11.97 1.04
C TYR A 359 2.13 13.30 0.47
N VAL A 360 0.82 13.48 0.55
CA VAL A 360 0.21 14.76 0.18
C VAL A 360 0.74 15.85 1.11
N PRO A 361 1.07 17.05 0.60
CA PRO A 361 1.42 18.20 1.44
C PRO A 361 0.43 18.37 2.60
N ASN A 362 0.93 18.73 3.77
CA ASN A 362 0.14 18.91 5.01
C ASN A 362 -0.54 17.66 5.55
N SER A 363 -0.20 16.45 5.05
CA SER A 363 -0.75 15.20 5.56
C SER A 363 -0.13 14.84 6.91
N GLN A 364 -0.94 14.75 7.96
CA GLN A 364 -0.54 14.24 9.28
C GLN A 364 -0.30 12.72 9.29
N VAL A 365 -0.61 12.02 8.20
CA VAL A 365 -0.50 10.55 8.12
C VAL A 365 0.95 10.09 8.27
N MET A 366 1.91 10.86 7.75
CA MET A 366 3.32 10.52 7.88
C MET A 366 3.73 10.54 9.35
N ASN A 367 3.50 11.66 10.04
CA ASN A 367 3.90 11.85 11.43
C ASN A 367 3.16 10.89 12.38
N ASN A 368 1.88 10.65 12.16
CA ASN A 368 1.05 9.84 13.04
C ASN A 368 1.15 8.32 12.80
N THR A 369 1.53 7.90 11.61
CA THR A 369 1.45 6.48 11.22
C THR A 369 2.80 5.87 10.88
N TYR A 370 3.72 6.66 10.33
CA TYR A 370 4.98 6.18 9.78
C TYR A 370 6.21 6.73 10.49
N ASP A 371 6.06 7.82 11.23
CA ASP A 371 7.15 8.42 11.98
C ASP A 371 7.15 7.92 13.42
N TYR A 372 7.96 6.92 13.69
CA TYR A 372 8.09 6.33 15.02
C TYR A 372 8.97 7.14 15.98
N GLY A 373 9.56 8.22 15.52
CA GLY A 373 10.46 9.01 16.32
C GLY A 373 9.88 9.65 17.58
N THR A 374 8.54 9.83 17.61
CA THR A 374 7.83 10.38 18.78
C THR A 374 7.15 9.31 19.63
N GLY A 375 7.02 8.07 19.11
CA GLY A 375 6.26 6.99 19.75
C GLY A 375 7.10 5.83 20.30
N LEU A 376 8.41 5.86 20.09
CA LEU A 376 9.33 4.84 20.59
C LEU A 376 9.67 4.98 22.09
N GLY A 377 8.90 5.78 22.85
CA GLY A 377 9.03 5.89 24.30
C GLY A 377 10.45 6.20 24.76
N PRO A 378 11.00 5.46 25.73
CA PRO A 378 12.31 5.77 26.33
C PRO A 378 13.52 5.62 25.41
N LEU A 379 13.39 5.12 24.17
CA LEU A 379 14.43 5.24 23.16
C LEU A 379 14.65 6.70 22.71
N GLY A 380 13.84 7.59 23.27
CA GLY A 380 14.01 9.02 23.38
C GLY A 380 14.36 9.75 22.08
N SER A 381 13.66 10.83 21.81
CA SER A 381 13.90 11.76 20.71
C SER A 381 15.38 12.10 20.45
N ASN A 382 16.23 12.04 21.46
CA ASN A 382 17.66 12.37 21.39
C ASN A 382 18.55 11.32 20.72
N ARG A 383 18.15 10.05 20.67
CA ARG A 383 18.93 9.00 19.98
C ARG A 383 18.66 8.96 18.47
N LEU A 384 17.51 9.41 18.04
CA LEU A 384 17.12 9.40 16.62
C LEU A 384 17.58 10.63 15.83
N THR A 385 18.16 11.64 16.51
CA THR A 385 18.67 12.86 15.86
C THR A 385 20.18 12.84 15.57
N GLY A 386 20.88 11.77 15.94
CA GLY A 386 22.33 11.70 15.86
C GLY A 386 22.91 10.65 14.90
N GLY A 387 22.22 10.29 13.82
CA GLY A 387 22.72 9.26 12.88
C GLY A 387 22.50 7.82 13.36
N TYR A 388 21.66 7.61 14.35
CA TYR A 388 21.34 6.30 14.89
C TYR A 388 20.40 5.50 13.97
N LYS A 389 20.82 4.31 13.58
CA LYS A 389 19.98 3.38 12.83
C LYS A 389 19.28 2.42 13.79
N PRO A 390 17.94 2.24 13.72
CA PRO A 390 17.23 1.26 14.53
C PRO A 390 17.79 -0.15 14.32
N THR A 391 17.95 -0.90 15.40
CA THR A 391 18.46 -2.28 15.42
C THR A 391 17.35 -3.29 15.68
N VAL A 392 17.63 -4.58 15.46
CA VAL A 392 16.74 -5.68 15.85
C VAL A 392 16.47 -5.67 17.36
N GLU A 393 17.48 -5.37 18.16
CA GLU A 393 17.32 -5.30 19.62
C GLU A 393 16.40 -4.15 20.06
N ASP A 394 16.42 -3.03 19.35
CA ASP A 394 15.45 -1.95 19.61
C ASP A 394 14.02 -2.39 19.27
N LEU A 395 13.86 -3.12 18.19
CA LEU A 395 12.54 -3.66 17.80
C LEU A 395 12.04 -4.68 18.82
N LYS A 396 12.90 -5.55 19.37
CA LYS A 396 12.53 -6.50 20.45
C LYS A 396 12.00 -5.80 21.69
N ARG A 397 12.61 -4.68 22.07
CA ARG A 397 12.15 -3.88 23.23
C ARG A 397 10.78 -3.25 23.05
N LEU A 398 10.35 -3.06 21.79
CA LEU A 398 9.03 -2.51 21.45
C LEU A 398 7.93 -3.56 21.40
N ILE A 399 8.30 -4.82 21.27
CA ILE A 399 7.36 -5.94 21.26
C ILE A 399 7.10 -6.33 22.71
N PRO A 400 5.84 -6.23 23.19
CA PRO A 400 5.52 -6.71 24.54
C PRO A 400 5.94 -8.18 24.66
N PRO A 401 6.49 -8.58 25.82
CA PRO A 401 6.84 -9.98 26.04
C PRO A 401 5.61 -10.85 25.75
N THR A 402 5.79 -11.88 24.93
CA THR A 402 4.77 -12.87 24.66
C THR A 402 4.38 -13.50 25.98
N ARG A 403 3.14 -13.27 26.43
CA ARG A 403 2.64 -13.99 27.60
C ARG A 403 2.68 -15.48 27.26
N GLU A 404 3.41 -16.26 28.03
CA GLU A 404 3.29 -17.71 27.96
C GLU A 404 1.82 -18.07 28.05
N PRO A 405 1.33 -19.01 27.23
CA PRO A 405 -0.04 -19.47 27.39
C PRO A 405 -0.17 -19.99 28.82
N GLN A 406 -1.02 -19.33 29.60
CA GLN A 406 -1.40 -19.86 30.91
C GLN A 406 -1.96 -21.26 30.67
N LYS A 407 -1.23 -22.25 31.17
CA LYS A 407 -1.61 -23.69 31.12
C LYS A 407 -2.87 -23.94 31.90
#